data_e60d98acff070a00c07e1440ef9d8e9e
#
_entry.id   e60d98acff070a00c07e1440ef9d8e9e
#
_cell.length_a   1.000
_cell.length_b   1.000
_cell.length_c   1.000
_cell.angle_alpha   90.00
_cell.angle_beta   90.00
_cell.angle_gamma   90.00
#
_symmetry.space_group_name_H-M   'P 1'
#
loop_
_entity.id
_entity.type
_entity.pdbx_description
1 polymer ?
#
loop_
_entity_poly.entity_id
_entity_poly.type
_entity_poly.pdbx_seq_one_letter_code
_entity_poly.pdbx_strand_id
1 'polypeptide(L)'
;GQGSAWRPALSTSLSFPPHAALLRKHYQAMRELLAPVAGELLTSAPGSLERLNALLDGNTQDLPLDRSASVSVPGITLAQLAALADLDATQLDVHTTSPLLLGHSQGILGAEVARAWITRDDQRLTHVLALAVLIGAAAQSVSIRLGATNLGEATPMLSVRGLPASMITEAVEGSPVSLAVVNGPRSVVLSGRPGDLEACRRQLEAQVVAANRALEEHLTGGTPLEAIVEFLPVSAPFHSPLLEEAVSQV
;
A
#
# COMPACT_ATOMS: atom_id res chain seq x y z
N GLY A 1 4.79 -3.17 1.94
CA GLY A 1 4.01 -2.33 1.02
C GLY A 1 2.57 -2.16 1.50
N GLN A 2 1.69 -1.61 0.66
CA GLN A 2 0.27 -1.45 0.99
C GLN A 2 -0.36 -2.78 1.38
N GLY A 3 -1.21 -2.76 2.42
CA GLY A 3 -1.80 -3.97 2.99
C GLY A 3 -0.91 -4.74 3.96
N SER A 4 0.33 -4.32 4.21
CA SER A 4 1.17 -4.93 5.25
C SER A 4 0.83 -4.43 6.66
N ALA A 5 1.11 -5.25 7.67
CA ALA A 5 0.92 -4.89 9.09
C ALA A 5 2.05 -3.96 9.57
N TRP A 6 2.06 -2.70 9.14
CA TRP A 6 3.09 -1.72 9.46
C TRP A 6 2.97 -1.12 10.87
N ARG A 7 1.76 -1.04 11.44
CA ARG A 7 1.52 -0.44 12.76
C ARG A 7 2.26 -1.11 13.90
N PRO A 8 2.23 -2.45 14.05
CA PRO A 8 2.97 -3.10 15.12
C PRO A 8 4.46 -2.78 15.08
N ALA A 9 5.08 -2.78 13.89
CA ALA A 9 6.49 -2.43 13.74
C ALA A 9 6.75 -0.97 14.16
N LEU A 10 5.93 -0.03 13.70
CA LEU A 10 6.05 1.38 14.08
C LEU A 10 5.84 1.58 15.60
N SER A 11 4.84 0.92 16.20
CA SER A 11 4.59 1.01 17.66
C SER A 11 5.76 0.46 18.47
N THR A 12 6.37 -0.64 18.02
CA THR A 12 7.56 -1.19 18.67
C THR A 12 8.71 -0.19 18.65
N SER A 13 9.01 0.41 17.49
CA SER A 13 10.06 1.44 17.39
C SER A 13 9.76 2.69 18.22
N LEU A 14 8.50 3.11 18.31
CA LEU A 14 8.08 4.25 19.14
C LEU A 14 8.25 4.01 20.65
N SER A 15 8.31 2.75 21.10
CA SER A 15 8.62 2.43 22.50
C SER A 15 10.09 2.72 22.88
N PHE A 16 10.97 2.92 21.89
CA PHE A 16 12.36 3.30 22.10
C PHE A 16 12.52 4.82 21.93
N PRO A 17 12.85 5.58 23.01
CA PRO A 17 12.82 7.04 22.99
C PRO A 17 13.65 7.72 21.89
N PRO A 18 14.87 7.25 21.52
CA PRO A 18 15.63 7.83 20.42
C PRO A 18 14.89 7.73 19.07
N HIS A 19 14.25 6.60 18.76
CA HIS A 19 13.48 6.42 17.52
C HIS A 19 12.23 7.28 17.54
N ALA A 20 11.52 7.35 18.66
CA ALA A 20 10.37 8.23 18.81
C ALA A 20 10.74 9.70 18.57
N ALA A 21 11.87 10.16 19.09
CA ALA A 21 12.38 11.52 18.88
C ALA A 21 12.74 11.77 17.40
N LEU A 22 13.41 10.81 16.75
CA LEU A 22 13.74 10.87 15.34
C LEU A 22 12.49 10.99 14.46
N LEU A 23 11.52 10.10 14.65
CA LEU A 23 10.29 10.07 13.88
C LEU A 23 9.48 11.35 14.06
N ARG A 24 9.37 11.87 15.30
CA ARG A 24 8.69 13.15 15.57
C ARG A 24 9.41 14.34 14.94
N LYS A 25 10.75 14.37 14.97
CA LYS A 25 11.54 15.40 14.28
C LYS A 25 11.17 15.50 12.80
N HIS A 26 11.23 14.38 12.09
CA HIS A 26 10.95 14.36 10.64
C HIS A 26 9.47 14.57 10.33
N TYR A 27 8.58 14.06 11.15
CA TYR A 27 7.15 14.31 11.03
C TYR A 27 6.82 15.80 11.19
N GLN A 28 7.40 16.47 12.17
CA GLN A 28 7.19 17.90 12.37
C GLN A 28 7.75 18.74 11.21
N ALA A 29 8.95 18.45 10.75
CA ALA A 29 9.54 19.12 9.59
C ALA A 29 8.71 18.93 8.32
N MET A 30 8.17 17.72 8.10
CA MET A 30 7.24 17.43 7.01
C MET A 30 5.94 18.25 7.13
N ARG A 31 5.36 18.39 8.32
CA ARG A 31 4.16 19.21 8.54
C ARG A 31 4.40 20.68 8.20
N GLU A 32 5.53 21.22 8.62
CA GLU A 32 5.93 22.60 8.33
C GLU A 32 6.11 22.82 6.83
N LEU A 33 6.71 21.84 6.12
CA LEU A 33 6.86 21.88 4.67
C LEU A 33 5.51 21.86 3.95
N LEU A 34 4.56 21.06 4.42
CA LEU A 34 3.24 20.91 3.80
C LEU A 34 2.27 22.04 4.11
N ALA A 35 2.45 22.75 5.22
CA ALA A 35 1.52 23.78 5.69
C ALA A 35 1.13 24.83 4.62
N PRO A 36 2.05 25.36 3.78
CA PRO A 36 1.73 26.36 2.77
C PRO A 36 1.10 25.79 1.49
N VAL A 37 1.25 24.49 1.21
CA VAL A 37 0.95 23.93 -0.13
C VAL A 37 -0.18 22.90 -0.14
N ALA A 38 -0.49 22.28 0.97
CA ALA A 38 -1.36 21.11 1.02
C ALA A 38 -2.77 21.37 1.58
N GLY A 39 -3.17 22.63 1.77
CA GLY A 39 -4.42 22.98 2.47
C GLY A 39 -5.66 22.32 1.90
N GLU A 40 -5.90 22.40 0.60
CA GLU A 40 -7.08 21.82 -0.05
C GLU A 40 -7.02 20.28 -0.12
N LEU A 41 -5.86 19.74 -0.48
CA LEU A 41 -5.67 18.28 -0.58
C LEU A 41 -5.83 17.60 0.77
N LEU A 42 -5.26 18.15 1.83
CA LEU A 42 -5.38 17.59 3.19
C LEU A 42 -6.80 17.76 3.76
N THR A 43 -7.55 18.79 3.35
CA THR A 43 -8.97 18.94 3.71
C THR A 43 -9.85 17.89 3.05
N SER A 44 -9.51 17.45 1.84
CA SER A 44 -10.25 16.39 1.14
C SER A 44 -9.99 14.97 1.71
N ALA A 45 -8.94 14.81 2.52
CA ALA A 45 -8.64 13.61 3.29
C ALA A 45 -8.54 13.94 4.80
N PRO A 46 -9.64 14.37 5.44
CA PRO A 46 -9.63 14.97 6.77
C PRO A 46 -9.10 14.03 7.85
N GLY A 47 -8.37 14.58 8.78
CA GLY A 47 -7.86 13.86 9.94
C GLY A 47 -6.62 12.98 9.66
N SER A 48 -6.03 13.01 8.47
CA SER A 48 -4.89 12.15 8.14
C SER A 48 -3.64 12.51 8.93
N LEU A 49 -3.31 13.80 9.03
CA LEU A 49 -2.15 14.26 9.81
C LEU A 49 -2.40 14.12 11.31
N GLU A 50 -3.60 14.43 11.79
CA GLU A 50 -3.99 14.25 13.19
C GLU A 50 -3.87 12.79 13.63
N ARG A 51 -4.23 11.86 12.76
CA ARG A 51 -4.11 10.42 13.02
C ARG A 51 -2.67 9.94 13.03
N LEU A 52 -1.85 10.41 12.11
CA LEU A 52 -0.41 10.14 12.14
C LEU A 52 0.23 10.73 13.40
N ASN A 53 -0.18 11.92 13.81
CA ASN A 53 0.29 12.52 15.06
C ASN A 53 -0.12 11.67 16.27
N ALA A 54 -1.38 11.25 16.35
CA ALA A 54 -1.86 10.40 17.43
C ALA A 54 -1.08 9.08 17.52
N LEU A 55 -0.75 8.46 16.37
CA LEU A 55 0.11 7.28 16.34
C LEU A 55 1.50 7.55 16.89
N LEU A 56 2.12 8.67 16.52
CA LEU A 56 3.45 9.06 16.99
C LEU A 56 3.47 9.42 18.48
N ASP A 57 2.34 9.86 19.02
CA ASP A 57 2.16 10.13 20.45
C ASP A 57 1.81 8.87 21.27
N GLY A 58 1.78 7.71 20.63
CA GLY A 58 1.49 6.43 21.29
C GLY A 58 0.01 6.14 21.50
N ASN A 59 -0.88 6.98 20.96
CA ASN A 59 -2.32 6.77 21.00
C ASN A 59 -2.72 5.77 19.89
N THR A 60 -2.72 4.49 20.24
CA THR A 60 -2.98 3.38 19.30
C THR A 60 -4.42 2.86 19.38
N GLN A 61 -5.28 3.46 20.23
CA GLN A 61 -6.64 2.99 20.41
C GLN A 61 -7.51 3.32 19.19
N ASP A 62 -8.17 2.27 18.68
CA ASP A 62 -9.34 2.28 17.79
C ASP A 62 -9.27 3.13 16.52
N LEU A 63 -8.22 2.95 15.72
CA LEU A 63 -8.21 3.49 14.39
C LEU A 63 -8.50 2.38 13.35
N PRO A 64 -9.77 2.22 12.89
CA PRO A 64 -10.09 1.33 11.76
C PRO A 64 -9.42 1.75 10.44
N LEU A 65 -8.54 2.71 10.50
CA LEU A 65 -8.01 3.52 9.43
C LEU A 65 -6.65 3.08 8.87
N ASP A 66 -6.13 1.95 9.35
CA ASP A 66 -4.90 1.36 8.83
C ASP A 66 -4.96 1.08 7.34
N ARG A 67 -6.17 0.96 6.82
CA ARG A 67 -6.47 0.70 5.41
C ARG A 67 -6.58 1.98 4.59
N SER A 68 -6.80 3.15 5.23
CA SER A 68 -6.89 4.42 4.53
C SER A 68 -5.55 4.77 3.88
N ALA A 69 -5.55 5.04 2.58
CA ALA A 69 -4.35 5.40 1.84
C ALA A 69 -3.67 6.64 2.44
N SER A 70 -4.46 7.62 2.90
CA SER A 70 -3.96 8.86 3.51
C SER A 70 -3.21 8.66 4.83
N VAL A 71 -3.39 7.51 5.50
CA VAL A 71 -2.67 7.14 6.72
C VAL A 71 -1.64 6.04 6.45
N SER A 72 -2.01 5.04 5.65
CA SER A 72 -1.16 3.86 5.45
C SER A 72 0.07 4.17 4.58
N VAL A 73 -0.04 5.04 3.57
CA VAL A 73 1.12 5.40 2.72
C VAL A 73 2.21 6.08 3.56
N PRO A 74 1.95 7.20 4.27
CA PRO A 74 2.97 7.81 5.11
C PRO A 74 3.32 6.95 6.33
N GLY A 75 2.39 6.21 6.91
CA GLY A 75 2.63 5.33 8.05
C GLY A 75 3.63 4.20 7.73
N ILE A 76 3.50 3.57 6.57
CA ILE A 76 4.47 2.57 6.08
C ILE A 76 5.84 3.23 5.86
N THR A 77 5.87 4.43 5.31
CA THR A 77 7.12 5.16 5.07
C THR A 77 7.84 5.52 6.39
N LEU A 78 7.08 5.92 7.42
CA LEU A 78 7.61 6.13 8.77
C LEU A 78 8.11 4.82 9.42
N ALA A 79 7.40 3.71 9.23
CA ALA A 79 7.84 2.40 9.72
C ALA A 79 9.13 1.93 9.03
N GLN A 80 9.33 2.26 7.76
CA GLN A 80 10.57 1.99 7.04
C GLN A 80 11.73 2.83 7.57
N LEU A 81 11.49 4.11 7.89
CA LEU A 81 12.49 4.96 8.55
C LEU A 81 12.86 4.40 9.93
N ALA A 82 11.89 3.96 10.71
CA ALA A 82 12.12 3.33 11.99
C ALA A 82 12.99 2.08 11.88
N ALA A 83 12.70 1.22 10.88
CA ALA A 83 13.50 0.01 10.63
C ALA A 83 14.96 0.31 10.25
N LEU A 84 15.22 1.42 9.55
CA LEU A 84 16.58 1.87 9.24
C LEU A 84 17.31 2.34 10.50
N ALA A 85 16.63 3.04 11.40
CA ALA A 85 17.20 3.43 12.69
C ALA A 85 17.52 2.20 13.57
N ASP A 86 16.68 1.15 13.52
CA ASP A 86 16.95 -0.12 14.19
C ASP A 86 18.19 -0.81 13.60
N LEU A 87 18.38 -0.78 12.28
CA LEU A 87 19.55 -1.35 11.61
C LEU A 87 20.84 -0.62 12.03
N ASP A 88 20.84 0.69 12.08
CA ASP A 88 21.98 1.48 12.57
C ASP A 88 22.34 1.13 14.02
N ALA A 89 21.32 0.93 14.87
CA ALA A 89 21.52 0.52 16.26
C ALA A 89 22.14 -0.87 16.40
N THR A 90 21.99 -1.75 15.38
CA THR A 90 22.60 -3.09 15.36
C THR A 90 24.06 -3.10 14.86
N GLN A 91 24.67 -1.92 14.65
CA GLN A 91 26.03 -1.76 14.14
C GLN A 91 26.25 -2.25 12.70
N LEU A 92 25.18 -2.45 11.94
CA LEU A 92 25.26 -2.64 10.51
C LEU A 92 25.60 -1.29 9.88
N ASP A 93 26.89 -1.08 9.55
CA ASP A 93 27.35 0.20 8.99
C ASP A 93 26.84 0.39 7.57
N VAL A 94 25.58 0.84 7.47
CA VAL A 94 24.91 1.11 6.19
C VAL A 94 25.49 2.35 5.49
N HIS A 95 26.25 3.19 6.21
CA HIS A 95 26.83 4.43 5.67
C HIS A 95 28.16 4.18 4.93
N THR A 96 28.92 3.16 5.30
CA THR A 96 30.19 2.84 4.62
C THR A 96 30.03 1.79 3.53
N THR A 97 28.92 1.07 3.49
CA THR A 97 28.58 0.14 2.41
C THR A 97 27.82 0.90 1.31
N SER A 98 27.97 0.46 0.06
CA SER A 98 27.18 0.98 -1.06
C SER A 98 26.08 -0.03 -1.40
N PRO A 99 25.01 -0.11 -0.61
CA PRO A 99 23.96 -1.10 -0.82
C PRO A 99 23.19 -0.82 -2.10
N LEU A 100 22.78 -1.90 -2.78
CA LEU A 100 21.80 -1.80 -3.85
C LEU A 100 20.41 -1.60 -3.24
N LEU A 101 19.75 -0.49 -3.54
CA LEU A 101 18.41 -0.19 -3.07
C LEU A 101 17.40 -0.57 -4.16
N LEU A 102 16.45 -1.42 -3.80
CA LEU A 102 15.38 -1.85 -4.69
C LEU A 102 14.02 -1.54 -4.05
N GLY A 103 13.12 -0.98 -4.85
CA GLY A 103 11.76 -0.68 -4.42
C GLY A 103 10.74 -1.07 -5.48
N HIS A 104 9.62 -1.66 -5.06
CA HIS A 104 8.48 -1.97 -5.92
C HIS A 104 7.25 -1.25 -5.37
N SER A 105 6.50 -0.54 -6.25
CA SER A 105 5.33 0.24 -5.85
C SER A 105 5.69 1.23 -4.73
N GLN A 106 4.99 1.22 -3.61
CA GLN A 106 5.34 2.03 -2.43
C GLN A 106 6.77 1.77 -1.91
N GLY A 107 7.36 0.61 -2.19
CA GLY A 107 8.75 0.33 -1.86
C GLY A 107 9.74 1.31 -2.50
N ILE A 108 9.35 2.05 -3.55
CA ILE A 108 10.15 3.13 -4.13
C ILE A 108 10.35 4.26 -3.10
N LEU A 109 9.30 4.64 -2.37
CA LEU A 109 9.43 5.60 -1.26
C LEU A 109 10.37 5.08 -0.17
N GLY A 110 10.28 3.78 0.15
CA GLY A 110 11.20 3.14 1.09
C GLY A 110 12.66 3.14 0.61
N ALA A 111 12.91 2.93 -0.67
CA ALA A 111 14.24 3.03 -1.25
C ALA A 111 14.79 4.47 -1.19
N GLU A 112 13.96 5.48 -1.41
CA GLU A 112 14.33 6.88 -1.26
C GLU A 112 14.56 7.29 0.20
N VAL A 113 13.77 6.77 1.15
CA VAL A 113 14.02 6.93 2.59
C VAL A 113 15.37 6.33 2.95
N ALA A 114 15.66 5.09 2.49
CA ALA A 114 16.94 4.44 2.75
C ALA A 114 18.11 5.22 2.14
N ARG A 115 17.95 5.75 0.92
CA ARG A 115 18.95 6.57 0.27
C ARG A 115 19.25 7.85 1.06
N ALA A 116 18.18 8.57 1.47
CA ALA A 116 18.32 9.79 2.26
C ALA A 116 18.99 9.51 3.62
N TRP A 117 18.63 8.38 4.26
CA TRP A 117 19.24 7.92 5.50
C TRP A 117 20.73 7.65 5.34
N ILE A 118 21.12 6.85 4.34
CA ILE A 118 22.52 6.47 4.06
C ILE A 118 23.37 7.72 3.75
N THR A 119 22.82 8.68 3.02
CA THR A 119 23.53 9.92 2.67
C THR A 119 23.43 11.00 3.73
N ARG A 120 22.73 10.76 4.83
CA ARG A 120 22.45 11.73 5.92
C ARG A 120 21.80 13.02 5.41
N ASP A 121 20.91 12.89 4.43
CA ASP A 121 20.17 13.99 3.80
C ASP A 121 18.80 14.15 4.48
N ASP A 122 18.78 14.87 5.60
CA ASP A 122 17.57 15.16 6.38
C ASP A 122 16.52 15.91 5.55
N GLN A 123 16.95 16.79 4.62
CA GLN A 123 16.03 17.53 3.78
C GLN A 123 15.32 16.61 2.80
N ARG A 124 16.06 15.73 2.12
CA ARG A 124 15.49 14.74 1.22
C ARG A 124 14.54 13.80 1.97
N LEU A 125 14.91 13.36 3.16
CA LEU A 125 14.05 12.51 3.99
C LEU A 125 12.72 13.21 4.29
N THR A 126 12.74 14.49 4.65
CA THR A 126 11.54 15.29 4.88
C THR A 126 10.68 15.39 3.61
N HIS A 127 11.29 15.61 2.45
CA HIS A 127 10.56 15.66 1.17
C HIS A 127 9.92 14.32 0.81
N VAL A 128 10.59 13.20 1.04
CA VAL A 128 10.02 11.87 0.77
C VAL A 128 8.83 11.58 1.68
N LEU A 129 8.89 11.97 2.95
CA LEU A 129 7.76 11.85 3.87
C LEU A 129 6.59 12.76 3.45
N ALA A 130 6.86 13.99 3.01
CA ALA A 130 5.85 14.90 2.49
C ALA A 130 5.17 14.33 1.23
N LEU A 131 5.95 13.80 0.30
CA LEU A 131 5.45 13.13 -0.89
C LEU A 131 4.56 11.93 -0.54
N ALA A 132 4.95 11.14 0.46
CA ALA A 132 4.13 10.02 0.94
C ALA A 132 2.76 10.47 1.46
N VAL A 133 2.70 11.61 2.19
CA VAL A 133 1.44 12.20 2.65
C VAL A 133 0.59 12.67 1.47
N LEU A 134 1.17 13.38 0.51
CA LEU A 134 0.46 13.89 -0.67
C LEU A 134 -0.10 12.75 -1.52
N ILE A 135 0.70 11.74 -1.83
CA ILE A 135 0.26 10.54 -2.56
C ILE A 135 -0.90 9.86 -1.84
N GLY A 136 -0.77 9.65 -0.53
CA GLY A 136 -1.80 9.00 0.27
C GLY A 136 -3.11 9.81 0.30
N ALA A 137 -3.03 11.12 0.47
CA ALA A 137 -4.18 12.02 0.51
C ALA A 137 -4.87 12.11 -0.86
N ALA A 138 -4.11 12.28 -1.95
CA ALA A 138 -4.64 12.33 -3.31
C ALA A 138 -5.34 11.01 -3.69
N ALA A 139 -4.68 9.87 -3.46
CA ALA A 139 -5.27 8.57 -3.72
C ALA A 139 -6.56 8.34 -2.93
N GLN A 140 -6.59 8.72 -1.65
CA GLN A 140 -7.77 8.57 -0.80
C GLN A 140 -8.91 9.50 -1.27
N SER A 141 -8.62 10.76 -1.56
CA SER A 141 -9.60 11.74 -2.02
C SER A 141 -10.27 11.31 -3.33
N VAL A 142 -9.47 10.94 -4.33
CA VAL A 142 -9.97 10.46 -5.62
C VAL A 142 -10.79 9.18 -5.44
N SER A 143 -10.32 8.24 -4.62
CA SER A 143 -11.03 6.99 -4.35
C SER A 143 -12.39 7.20 -3.71
N ILE A 144 -12.50 8.13 -2.76
CA ILE A 144 -13.78 8.50 -2.14
C ILE A 144 -14.74 9.07 -3.20
N ARG A 145 -14.28 10.04 -3.98
CA ARG A 145 -15.10 10.71 -5.00
C ARG A 145 -15.59 9.76 -6.09
N LEU A 146 -14.79 8.79 -6.48
CA LEU A 146 -15.14 7.79 -7.49
C LEU A 146 -15.94 6.60 -6.93
N GLY A 147 -16.20 6.56 -5.62
CA GLY A 147 -16.81 5.40 -4.97
C GLY A 147 -15.95 4.13 -5.06
N ALA A 148 -14.63 4.31 -5.15
CA ALA A 148 -13.66 3.25 -5.29
C ALA A 148 -12.90 2.99 -3.98
N THR A 149 -13.58 3.12 -2.84
CA THR A 149 -13.10 2.76 -1.51
C THR A 149 -13.69 1.42 -1.07
N ASN A 150 -13.56 1.08 0.19
CA ASN A 150 -14.07 -0.17 0.73
C ASN A 150 -15.61 -0.21 0.73
N LEU A 151 -16.15 -1.37 0.39
CA LEU A 151 -17.57 -1.69 0.48
C LEU A 151 -17.70 -3.00 1.28
N GLY A 152 -17.97 -2.88 2.57
CA GLY A 152 -17.97 -4.02 3.47
C GLY A 152 -16.60 -4.71 3.54
N GLU A 153 -16.55 -6.01 3.21
CA GLU A 153 -15.30 -6.76 3.11
C GLU A 153 -14.55 -6.52 1.81
N ALA A 154 -15.27 -6.16 0.72
CA ALA A 154 -14.66 -5.89 -0.56
C ALA A 154 -13.85 -4.58 -0.51
N THR A 155 -12.67 -4.61 -1.08
CA THR A 155 -11.75 -3.48 -1.18
C THR A 155 -11.39 -3.21 -2.64
N PRO A 156 -10.78 -2.06 -2.97
CA PRO A 156 -10.45 -1.73 -4.35
C PRO A 156 -9.25 -2.50 -4.95
N MET A 157 -8.71 -3.49 -4.23
CA MET A 157 -7.66 -4.36 -4.77
C MET A 157 -7.89 -5.83 -4.38
N LEU A 158 -7.72 -6.72 -5.35
CA LEU A 158 -7.93 -8.16 -5.24
C LEU A 158 -6.64 -8.91 -5.62
N SER A 159 -6.10 -9.68 -4.70
CA SER A 159 -4.98 -10.59 -4.94
C SER A 159 -5.49 -11.91 -5.50
N VAL A 160 -4.91 -12.37 -6.62
CA VAL A 160 -5.22 -13.63 -7.27
C VAL A 160 -3.95 -14.44 -7.38
N ARG A 161 -3.92 -15.61 -6.75
CA ARG A 161 -2.77 -16.52 -6.76
C ARG A 161 -3.20 -17.94 -7.15
N GLY A 162 -2.31 -18.66 -7.81
CA GLY A 162 -2.53 -20.06 -8.20
C GLY A 162 -3.22 -20.25 -9.56
N LEU A 163 -3.75 -19.22 -10.19
CA LEU A 163 -4.43 -19.29 -11.48
C LEU A 163 -3.51 -18.99 -12.67
N PRO A 164 -3.71 -19.66 -13.81
CA PRO A 164 -3.05 -19.30 -15.06
C PRO A 164 -3.42 -17.88 -15.53
N ALA A 165 -2.49 -17.18 -16.16
CA ALA A 165 -2.73 -15.84 -16.68
C ALA A 165 -3.91 -15.76 -17.66
N SER A 166 -4.14 -16.80 -18.47
CA SER A 166 -5.27 -16.87 -19.41
C SER A 166 -6.63 -16.75 -18.73
N MET A 167 -6.84 -17.46 -17.63
CA MET A 167 -8.09 -17.38 -16.85
C MET A 167 -8.30 -15.97 -16.27
N ILE A 168 -7.22 -15.35 -15.80
CA ILE A 168 -7.30 -14.00 -15.24
C ILE A 168 -7.59 -12.99 -16.35
N THR A 169 -6.93 -13.11 -17.51
CA THR A 169 -7.17 -12.22 -18.65
C THR A 169 -8.62 -12.32 -19.13
N GLU A 170 -9.16 -13.53 -19.24
CA GLU A 170 -10.57 -13.76 -19.61
C GLU A 170 -11.54 -13.11 -18.61
N ALA A 171 -11.25 -13.21 -17.31
CA ALA A 171 -12.09 -12.63 -16.26
C ALA A 171 -12.07 -11.10 -16.24
N VAL A 172 -11.00 -10.45 -16.71
CA VAL A 172 -10.89 -8.99 -16.75
C VAL A 172 -11.19 -8.39 -18.11
N GLU A 173 -11.21 -9.19 -19.17
CA GLU A 173 -11.50 -8.73 -20.54
C GLU A 173 -12.90 -8.10 -20.63
N GLY A 174 -12.98 -6.87 -21.13
CA GLY A 174 -14.23 -6.13 -21.24
C GLY A 174 -14.84 -5.68 -19.90
N SER A 175 -14.18 -5.95 -18.77
CA SER A 175 -14.60 -5.48 -17.44
C SER A 175 -13.94 -4.15 -17.08
N PRO A 176 -14.50 -3.38 -16.11
CA PRO A 176 -13.88 -2.15 -15.58
C PRO A 176 -12.73 -2.46 -14.59
N VAL A 177 -12.32 -3.73 -14.47
CA VAL A 177 -11.22 -4.15 -13.60
C VAL A 177 -9.89 -4.05 -14.32
N SER A 178 -8.87 -3.53 -13.65
CA SER A 178 -7.53 -3.38 -14.20
C SER A 178 -6.56 -4.41 -13.62
N LEU A 179 -5.68 -4.94 -14.46
CA LEU A 179 -4.51 -5.70 -14.01
C LEU A 179 -3.49 -4.73 -13.43
N ALA A 180 -3.45 -4.61 -12.11
CA ALA A 180 -2.63 -3.63 -11.41
C ALA A 180 -1.16 -4.04 -11.28
N VAL A 181 -0.91 -5.29 -10.89
CA VAL A 181 0.45 -5.80 -10.64
C VAL A 181 0.56 -7.25 -11.09
N VAL A 182 1.67 -7.57 -11.76
CA VAL A 182 2.05 -8.95 -12.09
C VAL A 182 3.26 -9.32 -11.22
N ASN A 183 3.02 -10.12 -10.17
CA ASN A 183 4.07 -10.59 -9.27
C ASN A 183 4.75 -11.88 -9.80
N GLY A 184 4.09 -12.57 -10.73
CA GLY A 184 4.60 -13.79 -11.33
C GLY A 184 3.56 -14.47 -12.24
N PRO A 185 3.90 -15.59 -12.88
CA PRO A 185 3.05 -16.26 -13.86
C PRO A 185 1.67 -16.71 -13.32
N ARG A 186 1.56 -16.86 -12.02
CA ARG A 186 0.33 -17.30 -11.32
C ARG A 186 0.03 -16.42 -10.10
N SER A 187 0.49 -15.18 -10.10
CA SER A 187 0.32 -14.24 -8.98
C SER A 187 0.17 -12.83 -9.51
N VAL A 188 -1.05 -12.30 -9.42
CA VAL A 188 -1.38 -10.95 -9.88
C VAL A 188 -2.19 -10.21 -8.82
N VAL A 189 -2.27 -8.90 -8.99
CA VAL A 189 -3.21 -8.05 -8.25
C VAL A 189 -4.08 -7.33 -9.26
N LEU A 190 -5.38 -7.40 -9.04
CA LEU A 190 -6.40 -6.66 -9.79
C LEU A 190 -6.80 -5.42 -8.99
N SER A 191 -7.19 -4.36 -9.70
CA SER A 191 -7.61 -3.08 -9.12
C SER A 191 -8.86 -2.56 -9.81
N GLY A 192 -9.78 -1.98 -9.04
CA GLY A 192 -11.05 -1.49 -9.55
C GLY A 192 -11.98 -1.01 -8.44
N ARG A 193 -13.25 -0.75 -8.77
CA ARG A 193 -14.25 -0.53 -7.75
C ARG A 193 -14.56 -1.84 -7.02
N PRO A 194 -14.83 -1.79 -5.69
CA PRO A 194 -15.07 -3.00 -4.90
C PRO A 194 -16.16 -3.91 -5.47
N GLY A 195 -17.26 -3.34 -5.99
CA GLY A 195 -18.34 -4.12 -6.59
C GLY A 195 -17.94 -4.86 -7.87
N ASP A 196 -17.11 -4.23 -8.71
CA ASP A 196 -16.61 -4.83 -9.95
C ASP A 196 -15.61 -5.96 -9.64
N LEU A 197 -14.75 -5.73 -8.63
CA LEU A 197 -13.81 -6.75 -8.16
C LEU A 197 -14.52 -7.94 -7.50
N GLU A 198 -15.62 -7.70 -6.78
CA GLU A 198 -16.42 -8.77 -6.21
C GLU A 198 -17.11 -9.62 -7.30
N ALA A 199 -17.56 -9.00 -8.40
CA ALA A 199 -18.07 -9.72 -9.55
C ALA A 199 -16.97 -10.56 -10.22
N CYS A 200 -15.79 -9.98 -10.41
CA CYS A 200 -14.61 -10.67 -10.95
C CYS A 200 -14.18 -11.85 -10.05
N ARG A 201 -14.15 -11.67 -8.73
CA ARG A 201 -13.85 -12.74 -7.76
C ARG A 201 -14.78 -13.93 -7.95
N ARG A 202 -16.10 -13.70 -7.98
CA ARG A 202 -17.09 -14.74 -8.18
C ARG A 202 -16.93 -15.47 -9.53
N GLN A 203 -16.58 -14.73 -10.58
CA GLN A 203 -16.32 -15.32 -11.90
C GLN A 203 -15.10 -16.24 -11.86
N LEU A 204 -13.99 -15.79 -11.26
CA LEU A 204 -12.77 -16.61 -11.11
C LEU A 204 -13.03 -17.87 -10.27
N GLU A 205 -13.73 -17.76 -9.15
CA GLU A 205 -14.12 -18.90 -8.31
C GLU A 205 -14.98 -19.90 -9.09
N ALA A 206 -15.94 -19.43 -9.88
CA ALA A 206 -16.78 -20.30 -10.73
C ALA A 206 -15.95 -21.01 -11.83
N GLN A 207 -15.01 -20.31 -12.44
CA GLN A 207 -14.10 -20.90 -13.43
C GLN A 207 -13.21 -22.00 -12.83
N VAL A 208 -12.70 -21.80 -11.60
CA VAL A 208 -11.92 -22.80 -10.87
C VAL A 208 -12.76 -24.06 -10.61
N VAL A 209 -13.99 -23.88 -10.10
CA VAL A 209 -14.90 -25.01 -9.85
C VAL A 209 -15.20 -25.79 -11.15
N ALA A 210 -15.51 -25.09 -12.25
CA ALA A 210 -15.78 -25.69 -13.53
C ALA A 210 -14.57 -26.46 -14.09
N ALA A 211 -13.37 -25.87 -13.99
CA ALA A 211 -12.14 -26.51 -14.46
C ALA A 211 -11.81 -27.77 -13.65
N ASN A 212 -11.93 -27.71 -12.33
CA ASN A 212 -11.67 -28.89 -11.48
C ASN A 212 -12.69 -30.01 -11.70
N ARG A 213 -13.97 -29.66 -11.87
CA ARG A 213 -15.01 -30.65 -12.23
C ARG A 213 -14.73 -31.33 -13.57
N ALA A 214 -14.31 -30.59 -14.60
CA ALA A 214 -13.94 -31.15 -15.88
C ALA A 214 -12.75 -32.12 -15.80
N LEU A 215 -11.76 -31.83 -14.91
CA LEU A 215 -10.66 -32.76 -14.64
C LEU A 215 -11.14 -34.09 -14.02
N GLU A 216 -12.08 -34.04 -13.08
CA GLU A 216 -12.66 -35.21 -12.43
C GLU A 216 -13.48 -36.05 -13.43
N GLU A 217 -14.35 -35.42 -14.23
CA GLU A 217 -15.23 -36.09 -15.19
C GLU A 217 -14.45 -36.75 -16.33
N HIS A 218 -13.34 -36.19 -16.76
CA HIS A 218 -12.54 -36.71 -17.87
C HIS A 218 -11.42 -37.67 -17.45
N LEU A 219 -11.27 -37.95 -16.14
CA LEU A 219 -10.20 -38.83 -15.62
C LEU A 219 -8.81 -38.46 -16.18
N THR A 220 -8.62 -37.21 -16.58
CA THR A 220 -7.34 -36.73 -17.07
C THR A 220 -6.46 -36.48 -15.82
N GLY A 221 -5.32 -37.15 -15.74
CA GLY A 221 -4.41 -37.07 -14.58
C GLY A 221 -3.80 -35.69 -14.31
N GLY A 222 -4.59 -34.63 -14.46
CA GLY A 222 -4.20 -33.26 -14.18
C GLY A 222 -4.28 -32.94 -12.69
N THR A 223 -3.51 -31.94 -12.27
CA THR A 223 -3.56 -31.40 -10.88
C THR A 223 -4.70 -30.40 -10.79
N PRO A 224 -5.60 -30.51 -9.80
CA PRO A 224 -6.62 -29.51 -9.56
C PRO A 224 -6.06 -28.11 -9.38
N LEU A 225 -6.81 -27.12 -9.83
CA LEU A 225 -6.46 -25.71 -9.62
C LEU A 225 -6.72 -25.34 -8.16
N GLU A 226 -5.68 -24.85 -7.50
CA GLU A 226 -5.77 -24.26 -6.17
C GLU A 226 -5.61 -22.75 -6.32
N ALA A 227 -6.72 -22.03 -6.13
CA ALA A 227 -6.75 -20.56 -6.21
C ALA A 227 -6.91 -19.95 -4.84
N ILE A 228 -6.16 -18.87 -4.61
CA ILE A 228 -6.36 -17.96 -3.48
C ILE A 228 -6.77 -16.63 -4.08
N VAL A 229 -8.02 -16.22 -3.83
CA VAL A 229 -8.60 -14.96 -4.32
C VAL A 229 -9.07 -14.18 -3.11
N GLU A 230 -8.34 -13.13 -2.74
CA GLU A 230 -8.57 -12.40 -1.49
C GLU A 230 -8.43 -10.89 -1.67
N PHE A 231 -9.29 -10.12 -1.01
CA PHE A 231 -9.19 -8.68 -0.99
C PHE A 231 -7.98 -8.23 -0.15
N LEU A 232 -7.21 -7.29 -0.71
CA LEU A 232 -6.13 -6.66 0.04
C LEU A 232 -6.68 -5.57 0.96
N PRO A 233 -6.16 -5.41 2.18
CA PRO A 233 -6.65 -4.42 3.15
C PRO A 233 -6.18 -3.00 2.80
N VAL A 234 -6.63 -2.47 1.67
CA VAL A 234 -6.30 -1.13 1.16
C VAL A 234 -7.58 -0.38 0.80
N SER A 235 -7.53 0.95 0.75
CA SER A 235 -8.70 1.80 0.49
C SER A 235 -8.65 2.54 -0.84
N ALA A 236 -7.61 2.31 -1.65
CA ALA A 236 -7.47 2.96 -2.93
C ALA A 236 -7.13 1.93 -4.03
N PRO A 237 -7.66 2.11 -5.27
CA PRO A 237 -7.41 1.26 -6.41
C PRO A 237 -6.05 1.56 -7.04
N PHE A 238 -4.95 1.28 -6.30
CA PHE A 238 -3.60 1.56 -6.76
C PHE A 238 -3.30 0.87 -8.08
N HIS A 239 -2.47 1.51 -8.90
CA HIS A 239 -2.06 1.03 -10.23
C HIS A 239 -3.24 0.83 -11.20
N SER A 240 -4.29 1.62 -11.08
CA SER A 240 -5.40 1.62 -12.02
C SER A 240 -5.63 3.01 -12.63
N PRO A 241 -6.26 3.09 -13.81
CA PRO A 241 -6.66 4.36 -14.42
C PRO A 241 -7.58 5.21 -13.54
N LEU A 242 -8.27 4.60 -12.58
CA LEU A 242 -9.11 5.31 -11.61
C LEU A 242 -8.35 6.34 -10.78
N LEU A 243 -7.02 6.17 -10.60
CA LEU A 243 -6.18 7.12 -9.87
C LEU A 243 -5.40 8.08 -10.78
N GLU A 244 -5.66 8.12 -12.09
CA GLU A 244 -4.94 9.02 -13.00
C GLU A 244 -5.04 10.48 -12.54
N GLU A 245 -6.22 10.90 -12.09
CA GLU A 245 -6.45 12.26 -11.58
C GLU A 245 -5.65 12.55 -10.29
N ALA A 246 -5.36 11.54 -9.48
CA ALA A 246 -4.55 11.72 -8.27
C ALA A 246 -3.11 12.14 -8.60
N VAL A 247 -2.59 11.76 -9.76
CA VAL A 247 -1.22 12.10 -10.20
C VAL A 247 -1.07 13.61 -10.41
N SER A 248 -2.11 14.28 -10.89
CA SER A 248 -2.08 15.73 -11.12
C SER A 248 -2.22 16.56 -9.84
N GLN A 249 -2.52 15.93 -8.70
CA GLN A 249 -2.72 16.58 -7.41
C GLN A 249 -1.44 16.54 -6.53
N VAL A 250 -0.45 15.77 -6.91
CA VAL A 250 0.84 15.57 -6.21
C VAL A 250 1.96 16.33 -6.91
#